data_165ebb37281a548c547821dabcdca374
#
_entry.id   165ebb37281a548c547821dabcdca374
#
_cell.length_a   1.000
_cell.length_b   1.000
_cell.length_c   1.000
_cell.angle_alpha   90.00
_cell.angle_beta   90.00
_cell.angle_gamma   90.00
#
_symmetry.space_group_name_H-M   'P 1'
#
loop_
_entity.id
_entity.type
_entity.pdbx_description
1 polymer ?
#
loop_
_entity_poly.entity_id
_entity_poly.type
_entity_poly.pdbx_seq_one_letter_code
_entity_poly.pdbx_strand_id
1 'polypeptide(L)'
;MRAISNNRKALNTAIALTLGLLMSFPILWILILSFKSELDAIGNPLQVLLSSWTLDSFSVVQGRSDYLKHFSNSVIISLGSTFLALPVAIPSAWAMAFVPGKQTKNILMWMLSTKMLPPVGVLIPIYLLFRDFDLLDTRIGLVIILTLINLPIIIWMLYS
;
A
#
# COMPACT_ATOMS: atom_id res chain seq x y z
N MET A 1 13.96 15.71 31.44
CA MET A 1 14.29 14.58 30.53
C MET A 1 15.74 14.18 30.76
N ARG A 2 16.04 12.94 31.19
CA ARG A 2 17.43 12.47 31.35
C ARG A 2 18.08 12.33 29.96
N ALA A 3 19.19 13.02 29.70
CA ALA A 3 19.97 12.88 28.50
C ALA A 3 20.47 11.43 28.37
N ILE A 4 20.09 10.77 27.25
CA ILE A 4 20.54 9.41 26.98
C ILE A 4 22.05 9.46 26.68
N SER A 5 22.83 8.64 27.39
CA SER A 5 24.28 8.51 27.16
C SER A 5 24.60 8.19 25.69
N ASN A 6 25.67 8.77 25.16
CA ASN A 6 26.10 8.56 23.78
C ASN A 6 26.31 7.07 23.43
N ASN A 7 26.79 6.26 24.37
CA ASN A 7 26.95 4.81 24.16
C ASN A 7 25.60 4.10 24.00
N ARG A 8 24.55 4.51 24.74
CA ARG A 8 23.22 3.95 24.56
C ARG A 8 22.58 4.39 23.24
N LYS A 9 22.85 5.60 22.79
CA LYS A 9 22.41 6.05 21.45
C LYS A 9 23.07 5.22 20.36
N ALA A 10 24.40 5.04 20.42
CA ALA A 10 25.14 4.23 19.47
C ALA A 10 24.65 2.77 19.44
N LEU A 11 24.42 2.18 20.61
CA LEU A 11 23.89 0.82 20.72
C LEU A 11 22.49 0.70 20.10
N ASN A 12 21.59 1.61 20.44
CA ASN A 12 20.23 1.60 19.90
C ASN A 12 20.22 1.81 18.37
N THR A 13 21.09 2.68 17.87
CA THR A 13 21.25 2.89 16.42
C THR A 13 21.78 1.62 15.74
N ALA A 14 22.79 0.97 16.32
CA ALA A 14 23.33 -0.28 15.80
C ALA A 14 22.25 -1.39 15.75
N ILE A 15 21.49 -1.54 16.83
CA ILE A 15 20.37 -2.50 16.89
C ILE A 15 19.32 -2.18 15.83
N ALA A 16 18.91 -0.92 15.71
CA ALA A 16 17.91 -0.49 14.73
C ALA A 16 18.39 -0.74 13.29
N LEU A 17 19.63 -0.44 12.97
CA LEU A 17 20.23 -0.72 11.66
C LEU A 17 20.30 -2.22 11.37
N THR A 18 20.72 -3.01 12.34
CA THR A 18 20.78 -4.49 12.18
C THR A 18 19.39 -5.06 11.93
N LEU A 19 18.40 -4.66 12.73
CA LEU A 19 17.02 -5.09 12.53
C LEU A 19 16.46 -4.62 11.18
N GLY A 20 16.76 -3.38 10.78
CA GLY A 20 16.39 -2.85 9.47
C GLY A 20 16.98 -3.66 8.31
N LEU A 21 18.25 -4.02 8.38
CA LEU A 21 18.90 -4.88 7.39
C LEU A 21 18.31 -6.29 7.36
N LEU A 22 18.04 -6.88 8.51
CA LEU A 22 17.38 -8.20 8.57
C LEU A 22 15.98 -8.17 7.97
N MET A 23 15.20 -7.12 8.24
CA MET A 23 13.87 -6.95 7.65
C MET A 23 13.92 -6.64 6.15
N SER A 24 14.99 -6.01 5.66
CA SER A 24 15.18 -5.74 4.24
C SER A 24 15.67 -6.95 3.46
N PHE A 25 16.23 -7.96 4.14
CA PHE A 25 16.83 -9.14 3.50
C PHE A 25 15.88 -9.83 2.48
N PRO A 26 14.61 -10.12 2.79
CA PRO A 26 13.72 -10.76 1.80
C PRO A 26 13.53 -9.92 0.54
N ILE A 27 13.45 -8.59 0.68
CA ILE A 27 13.29 -7.68 -0.44
C ILE A 27 14.55 -7.65 -1.30
N LEU A 28 15.72 -7.53 -0.67
CA LEU A 28 17.01 -7.58 -1.35
C LEU A 28 17.24 -8.92 -2.04
N TRP A 29 16.82 -10.02 -1.41
CA TRP A 29 16.90 -11.34 -2.01
C TRP A 29 16.04 -11.47 -3.27
N ILE A 30 14.78 -11.02 -3.23
CA ILE A 30 13.91 -10.98 -4.40
C ILE A 30 14.51 -10.10 -5.51
N LEU A 31 15.09 -8.96 -5.14
CA LEU A 31 15.77 -8.09 -6.08
C LEU A 31 16.95 -8.80 -6.78
N ILE A 32 17.77 -9.54 -6.05
CA ILE A 32 18.85 -10.35 -6.64
C ILE A 32 18.29 -11.42 -7.57
N LEU A 33 17.26 -12.14 -7.13
CA LEU A 33 16.62 -13.20 -7.91
C LEU A 33 16.02 -12.67 -9.24
N SER A 34 15.53 -11.44 -9.25
CA SER A 34 14.94 -10.85 -10.46
C SER A 34 15.93 -10.69 -11.63
N PHE A 35 17.23 -10.68 -11.34
CA PHE A 35 18.31 -10.61 -12.32
C PHE A 35 18.96 -11.98 -12.59
N LYS A 36 18.33 -13.08 -12.21
CA LYS A 36 18.83 -14.44 -12.44
C LYS A 36 17.92 -15.16 -13.43
N SER A 37 18.50 -16.19 -14.09
CA SER A 37 17.66 -17.08 -14.92
C SER A 37 16.70 -17.88 -14.05
N GLU A 38 15.62 -18.38 -14.63
CA GLU A 38 14.62 -19.19 -13.92
C GLU A 38 15.23 -20.43 -13.27
N LEU A 39 16.21 -21.04 -13.95
CA LEU A 39 16.92 -22.22 -13.44
C LEU A 39 17.87 -21.88 -12.29
N ASP A 40 18.61 -20.79 -12.42
CA ASP A 40 19.56 -20.36 -11.39
C ASP A 40 18.84 -19.90 -10.11
N ALA A 41 17.66 -19.27 -10.26
CA ALA A 41 16.85 -18.77 -9.15
C ALA A 41 16.37 -19.88 -8.19
N ILE A 42 16.28 -21.12 -8.65
CA ILE A 42 15.87 -22.30 -7.85
C ILE A 42 17.07 -22.95 -7.13
N GLY A 43 18.29 -22.54 -7.44
CA GLY A 43 19.52 -23.08 -6.86
C GLY A 43 19.69 -22.78 -5.37
N ASN A 44 20.75 -23.34 -4.78
CA ASN A 44 21.09 -22.96 -3.42
C ASN A 44 21.60 -21.50 -3.37
N PRO A 45 21.51 -20.80 -2.21
CA PRO A 45 21.82 -19.37 -2.12
C PRO A 45 23.21 -18.98 -2.65
N LEU A 46 24.21 -19.84 -2.48
CA LEU A 46 25.56 -19.58 -2.95
C LEU A 46 25.65 -19.68 -4.48
N GLN A 47 24.98 -20.66 -5.09
CA GLN A 47 24.90 -20.80 -6.55
C GLN A 47 24.15 -19.63 -7.17
N VAL A 48 23.06 -19.18 -6.56
CA VAL A 48 22.31 -17.99 -7.00
C VAL A 48 23.20 -16.76 -7.03
N LEU A 49 23.99 -16.51 -5.99
CA LEU A 49 24.89 -15.35 -5.93
C LEU A 49 26.00 -15.40 -6.98
N LEU A 50 26.53 -16.59 -7.26
CA LEU A 50 27.64 -16.80 -8.18
C LEU A 50 27.20 -16.96 -9.65
N SER A 51 25.93 -17.26 -9.91
CA SER A 51 25.41 -17.41 -11.28
C SER A 51 25.41 -16.11 -12.06
N SER A 52 25.31 -16.21 -13.38
CA SER A 52 25.31 -15.06 -14.28
C SER A 52 24.11 -14.14 -14.05
N TRP A 53 24.33 -12.84 -14.28
CA TRP A 53 23.26 -11.83 -14.23
C TRP A 53 22.61 -11.72 -15.59
N THR A 54 21.29 -11.74 -15.65
CA THR A 54 20.51 -11.66 -16.90
C THR A 54 19.25 -10.83 -16.70
N LEU A 55 18.75 -10.27 -17.78
CA LEU A 55 17.43 -9.59 -17.82
C LEU A 55 16.34 -10.48 -18.48
N ASP A 56 16.66 -11.74 -18.79
CA ASP A 56 15.74 -12.64 -19.51
C ASP A 56 14.43 -12.86 -18.75
N SER A 57 14.49 -12.90 -17.40
CA SER A 57 13.30 -13.04 -16.56
C SER A 57 12.26 -11.94 -16.81
N PHE A 58 12.69 -10.71 -17.10
CA PHE A 58 11.78 -9.61 -17.42
C PHE A 58 11.10 -9.80 -18.77
N SER A 59 11.84 -10.28 -19.76
CA SER A 59 11.27 -10.59 -21.10
C SER A 59 10.28 -11.76 -21.03
N VAL A 60 10.60 -12.80 -20.25
CA VAL A 60 9.73 -13.96 -20.03
C VAL A 60 8.43 -13.54 -19.33
N VAL A 61 8.49 -12.70 -18.30
CA VAL A 61 7.30 -12.17 -17.61
C VAL A 61 6.42 -11.39 -18.57
N GLN A 62 7.01 -10.52 -19.39
CA GLN A 62 6.26 -9.75 -20.39
C GLN A 62 5.61 -10.65 -21.46
N GLY A 63 6.28 -11.75 -21.84
CA GLY A 63 5.73 -12.72 -22.79
C GLY A 63 4.62 -13.61 -22.20
N ARG A 64 4.66 -13.90 -20.90
CA ARG A 64 3.64 -14.70 -20.18
C ARG A 64 2.41 -13.91 -19.79
N SER A 65 2.54 -12.60 -19.60
CA SER A 65 1.45 -11.71 -19.17
C SER A 65 1.71 -10.29 -19.66
N ASP A 66 0.64 -9.53 -19.89
CA ASP A 66 0.73 -8.09 -20.20
C ASP A 66 1.16 -7.27 -18.96
N TYR A 67 2.36 -7.56 -18.43
CA TYR A 67 2.85 -6.96 -17.19
C TYR A 67 2.79 -5.43 -17.21
N LEU A 68 3.22 -4.80 -18.31
CA LEU A 68 3.17 -3.34 -18.46
C LEU A 68 1.74 -2.80 -18.40
N LYS A 69 0.76 -3.54 -18.95
CA LYS A 69 -0.66 -3.20 -18.84
C LYS A 69 -1.14 -3.28 -17.39
N HIS A 70 -0.78 -4.35 -16.68
CA HIS A 70 -1.13 -4.50 -15.26
C HIS A 70 -0.47 -3.44 -14.40
N PHE A 71 0.80 -3.14 -14.64
CA PHE A 71 1.53 -2.07 -13.98
C PHE A 71 0.86 -0.71 -14.21
N SER A 72 0.56 -0.36 -15.47
CA SER A 72 -0.11 0.91 -15.79
C SER A 72 -1.50 1.01 -15.17
N ASN A 73 -2.26 -0.10 -15.13
CA ASN A 73 -3.54 -0.14 -14.42
C ASN A 73 -3.38 0.18 -12.94
N SER A 74 -2.41 -0.46 -12.27
CA SER A 74 -2.14 -0.22 -10.85
C SER A 74 -1.74 1.23 -10.58
N VAL A 75 -0.90 1.82 -11.42
CA VAL A 75 -0.51 3.24 -11.31
C VAL A 75 -1.72 4.17 -11.48
N ILE A 76 -2.51 3.95 -12.54
CA ILE A 76 -3.70 4.78 -12.82
C ILE A 76 -4.71 4.69 -11.67
N ILE A 77 -4.99 3.48 -11.19
CA ILE A 77 -5.95 3.27 -10.11
C ILE A 77 -5.44 3.86 -8.79
N SER A 78 -4.18 3.66 -8.45
CA SER A 78 -3.59 4.21 -7.22
C SER A 78 -3.55 5.73 -7.21
N LEU A 79 -3.05 6.33 -8.29
CA LEU A 79 -3.03 7.79 -8.42
C LEU A 79 -4.45 8.36 -8.50
N GLY A 80 -5.32 7.75 -9.29
CA GLY A 80 -6.71 8.18 -9.43
C GLY A 80 -7.46 8.19 -8.10
N SER A 81 -7.36 7.12 -7.31
CA SER A 81 -7.99 7.04 -5.99
C SER A 81 -7.39 8.05 -5.00
N THR A 82 -6.09 8.30 -5.06
CA THR A 82 -5.42 9.30 -4.22
C THR A 82 -5.87 10.72 -4.59
N PHE A 83 -5.84 11.07 -5.87
CA PHE A 83 -6.26 12.38 -6.35
C PHE A 83 -7.75 12.64 -6.12
N LEU A 84 -8.58 11.60 -6.10
CA LEU A 84 -10.00 11.74 -5.78
C LEU A 84 -10.24 11.85 -4.26
N ALA A 85 -9.43 11.17 -3.45
CA ALA A 85 -9.56 11.18 -1.99
C ALA A 85 -9.11 12.50 -1.36
N LEU A 86 -7.96 13.05 -1.77
CA LEU A 86 -7.34 14.21 -1.14
C LEU A 86 -8.20 15.47 -1.15
N PRO A 87 -8.86 15.88 -2.26
CA PRO A 87 -9.74 17.04 -2.27
C PRO A 87 -10.92 16.97 -1.31
N VAL A 88 -11.34 15.77 -0.94
CA VAL A 88 -12.39 15.54 0.06
C VAL A 88 -11.80 15.44 1.46
N ALA A 89 -10.70 14.71 1.60
CA ALA A 89 -10.10 14.43 2.90
C ALA A 89 -9.44 15.65 3.55
N ILE A 90 -8.71 16.46 2.77
CA ILE A 90 -7.98 17.63 3.31
C ILE A 90 -8.93 18.66 3.92
N PRO A 91 -9.95 19.18 3.21
CA PRO A 91 -10.85 20.16 3.81
C PRO A 91 -11.68 19.56 4.94
N SER A 92 -12.05 18.28 4.87
CA SER A 92 -12.78 17.61 5.94
C SER A 92 -11.92 17.51 7.22
N ALA A 93 -10.68 17.07 7.11
CA ALA A 93 -9.76 16.99 8.24
C ALA A 93 -9.44 18.38 8.81
N TRP A 94 -9.22 19.36 7.92
CA TRP A 94 -8.98 20.74 8.32
C TRP A 94 -10.15 21.33 9.12
N ALA A 95 -11.37 21.17 8.63
CA ALA A 95 -12.57 21.66 9.31
C ALA A 95 -12.73 20.99 10.69
N MET A 96 -12.48 19.69 10.78
CA MET A 96 -12.56 18.95 12.04
C MET A 96 -11.48 19.35 13.05
N ALA A 97 -10.28 19.71 12.58
CA ALA A 97 -9.15 20.08 13.42
C ALA A 97 -9.22 21.52 13.90
N PHE A 98 -9.57 22.47 13.01
CA PHE A 98 -9.50 23.91 13.30
C PHE A 98 -10.85 24.53 13.65
N VAL A 99 -11.97 23.90 13.25
CA VAL A 99 -13.33 24.36 13.57
C VAL A 99 -14.15 23.18 14.15
N PRO A 100 -13.70 22.58 15.26
CA PRO A 100 -14.34 21.39 15.81
C PRO A 100 -15.76 21.69 16.31
N GLY A 101 -16.73 20.96 15.78
CA GLY A 101 -18.11 20.97 16.26
C GLY A 101 -18.33 19.96 17.39
N LYS A 102 -19.50 20.06 18.06
CA LYS A 102 -19.87 19.14 19.16
C LYS A 102 -19.85 17.66 18.76
N GLN A 103 -20.02 17.36 17.47
CA GLN A 103 -20.11 16.00 16.94
C GLN A 103 -18.80 15.50 16.27
N THR A 104 -17.76 16.34 16.17
CA THR A 104 -16.50 15.99 15.49
C THR A 104 -15.93 14.66 15.98
N LYS A 105 -15.86 14.46 17.29
CA LYS A 105 -15.39 13.20 17.87
C LYS A 105 -16.26 11.99 17.48
N ASN A 106 -17.57 12.15 17.47
CA ASN A 106 -18.51 11.08 17.14
C ASN A 106 -18.40 10.72 15.65
N ILE A 107 -18.25 11.72 14.78
CA ILE A 107 -18.05 11.51 13.32
C ILE A 107 -16.75 10.73 13.08
N LEU A 108 -15.64 11.14 13.70
CA LEU A 108 -14.37 10.44 13.59
C LEU A 108 -14.46 8.98 14.07
N MET A 109 -15.09 8.75 15.21
CA MET A 109 -15.31 7.40 15.74
C MET A 109 -16.21 6.58 14.84
N TRP A 110 -17.28 7.18 14.30
CA TRP A 110 -18.16 6.51 13.33
C TRP A 110 -17.40 6.13 12.07
N MET A 111 -16.60 7.03 11.51
CA MET A 111 -15.75 6.76 10.35
C MET A 111 -14.78 5.58 10.58
N LEU A 112 -14.15 5.51 11.76
CA LEU A 112 -13.29 4.37 12.10
C LEU A 112 -14.10 3.07 12.28
N SER A 113 -15.30 3.15 12.85
CA SER A 113 -16.14 1.97 13.05
C SER A 113 -16.58 1.34 11.71
N THR A 114 -16.70 2.12 10.63
CA THR A 114 -16.97 1.57 9.30
C THR A 114 -15.86 0.63 8.80
N LYS A 115 -14.61 0.82 9.27
CA LYS A 115 -13.49 -0.07 8.97
C LYS A 115 -13.57 -1.43 9.67
N MET A 116 -14.35 -1.52 10.73
CA MET A 116 -14.57 -2.77 11.48
C MET A 116 -15.69 -3.63 10.88
N LEU A 117 -16.43 -3.12 9.91
CA LEU A 117 -17.47 -3.90 9.22
C LEU A 117 -16.84 -5.06 8.45
N PRO A 118 -17.39 -6.28 8.59
CA PRO A 118 -16.92 -7.43 7.83
C PRO A 118 -17.07 -7.16 6.31
N PRO A 119 -15.98 -7.28 5.52
CA PRO A 119 -16.05 -7.01 4.07
C PRO A 119 -17.13 -7.82 3.36
N VAL A 120 -17.36 -9.06 3.81
CA VAL A 120 -18.37 -9.97 3.24
C VAL A 120 -19.79 -9.41 3.37
N GLY A 121 -20.11 -8.72 4.48
CA GLY A 121 -21.45 -8.16 4.71
C GLY A 121 -21.82 -7.02 3.76
N VAL A 122 -20.84 -6.30 3.24
CA VAL A 122 -21.04 -5.17 2.32
C VAL A 122 -20.77 -5.52 0.85
N LEU A 123 -20.16 -6.68 0.60
CA LEU A 123 -19.76 -7.11 -0.74
C LEU A 123 -20.95 -7.22 -1.69
N ILE A 124 -22.02 -7.89 -1.28
CA ILE A 124 -23.20 -8.11 -2.12
C ILE A 124 -23.91 -6.80 -2.50
N PRO A 125 -24.25 -5.89 -1.55
CA PRO A 125 -24.81 -4.60 -1.90
C PRO A 125 -23.94 -3.77 -2.83
N ILE A 126 -22.62 -3.72 -2.60
CA ILE A 126 -21.68 -2.99 -3.45
C ILE A 126 -21.62 -3.61 -4.86
N TYR A 127 -21.57 -4.93 -4.95
CA TYR A 127 -21.59 -5.63 -6.24
C TYR A 127 -22.83 -5.30 -7.06
N LEU A 128 -24.02 -5.35 -6.46
CA LEU A 128 -25.28 -5.03 -7.14
C LEU A 128 -25.29 -3.58 -7.64
N LEU A 129 -24.86 -2.66 -6.79
CA LEU A 129 -24.78 -1.24 -7.13
C LEU A 129 -23.79 -1.01 -8.29
N PHE A 130 -22.60 -1.63 -8.25
CA PHE A 130 -21.60 -1.51 -9.31
C PHE A 130 -22.07 -2.14 -10.63
N ARG A 131 -22.80 -3.25 -10.56
CA ARG A 131 -23.44 -3.86 -11.72
C ARG A 131 -24.47 -2.93 -12.35
N ASP A 132 -25.33 -2.33 -11.54
CA ASP A 132 -26.42 -1.48 -12.03
C ASP A 132 -25.93 -0.16 -12.65
N PHE A 133 -24.70 0.29 -12.28
CA PHE A 133 -24.03 1.45 -12.86
C PHE A 133 -22.95 1.09 -13.90
N ASP A 134 -22.87 -0.15 -14.36
CA ASP A 134 -21.85 -0.65 -15.30
C ASP A 134 -20.40 -0.32 -14.87
N LEU A 135 -20.14 -0.34 -13.56
CA LEU A 135 -18.83 -0.06 -12.97
C LEU A 135 -18.01 -1.33 -12.71
N LEU A 136 -18.61 -2.51 -12.87
CA LEU A 136 -17.88 -3.77 -12.72
C LEU A 136 -16.77 -3.89 -13.77
N ASP A 137 -15.64 -4.41 -13.34
CA ASP A 137 -14.44 -4.64 -14.17
C ASP A 137 -13.93 -3.37 -14.89
N THR A 138 -14.15 -2.19 -14.28
CA THR A 138 -13.67 -0.90 -14.80
C THR A 138 -12.63 -0.28 -13.87
N ARG A 139 -11.68 0.49 -14.46
CA ARG A 139 -10.71 1.30 -13.69
C ARG A 139 -11.42 2.35 -12.84
N ILE A 140 -12.48 2.95 -13.36
CA ILE A 140 -13.27 3.98 -12.65
C ILE A 140 -13.95 3.36 -11.43
N GLY A 141 -14.56 2.20 -11.56
CA GLY A 141 -15.13 1.46 -10.44
C GLY A 141 -14.11 1.19 -9.34
N LEU A 142 -12.92 0.72 -9.71
CA LEU A 142 -11.83 0.49 -8.75
C LEU A 142 -11.35 1.79 -8.08
N VAL A 143 -11.23 2.88 -8.82
CA VAL A 143 -10.85 4.20 -8.26
C VAL A 143 -11.89 4.66 -7.23
N ILE A 144 -13.18 4.57 -7.56
CA ILE A 144 -14.27 4.97 -6.66
C ILE A 144 -14.26 4.13 -5.39
N ILE A 145 -14.25 2.80 -5.50
CA ILE A 145 -14.33 1.93 -4.34
C ILE A 145 -13.12 2.07 -3.42
N LEU A 146 -11.91 2.17 -3.98
CA LEU A 146 -10.69 2.38 -3.20
C LEU A 146 -10.69 3.75 -2.50
N THR A 147 -11.21 4.78 -3.16
CA THR A 147 -11.39 6.10 -2.54
C THR A 147 -12.34 6.00 -1.35
N LEU A 148 -13.54 5.45 -1.54
CA LEU A 148 -14.55 5.34 -0.48
C LEU A 148 -14.06 4.51 0.71
N ILE A 149 -13.42 3.37 0.44
CA ILE A 149 -12.89 2.51 1.50
C ILE A 149 -11.78 3.22 2.28
N ASN A 150 -10.91 3.99 1.66
CA ASN A 150 -9.75 4.59 2.32
C ASN A 150 -10.04 5.98 2.91
N LEU A 151 -11.08 6.67 2.46
CA LEU A 151 -11.40 8.03 2.91
C LEU A 151 -11.45 8.19 4.44
N PRO A 152 -12.10 7.31 5.22
CA PRO A 152 -12.14 7.43 6.68
C PRO A 152 -10.76 7.45 7.34
N ILE A 153 -9.86 6.56 6.92
CA ILE A 153 -8.52 6.49 7.50
C ILE A 153 -7.66 7.67 7.09
N ILE A 154 -7.80 8.15 5.84
CA ILE A 154 -7.07 9.33 5.33
C ILE A 154 -7.48 10.56 6.14
N ILE A 155 -8.79 10.80 6.32
CA ILE A 155 -9.29 11.93 7.13
C ILE A 155 -8.78 11.84 8.56
N TRP A 156 -8.83 10.65 9.16
CA TRP A 156 -8.38 10.43 10.52
C TRP A 156 -6.87 10.71 10.69
N MET A 157 -6.06 10.24 9.75
CA MET A 157 -4.61 10.47 9.76
C MET A 157 -4.23 11.94 9.53
N LEU A 158 -4.98 12.64 8.68
CA LEU A 158 -4.76 14.07 8.44
C LEU A 158 -5.24 14.95 9.62
N TYR A 159 -6.24 14.47 10.37
CA TYR A 159 -6.74 15.15 11.56
C TYR A 159 -5.79 15.06 12.75
N SER A 160 -5.08 13.92 12.95
CA SER A 160 -4.22 13.64 14.12
C SER A 160 -2.87 14.36 14.02
#